data_f7abfc3baa0e7304a625cff68fd13a54
#
_entry.id   f7abfc3baa0e7304a625cff68fd13a54
#
_cell.length_a   1.000
_cell.length_b   1.000
_cell.length_c   1.000
_cell.angle_alpha   90.00
_cell.angle_beta   90.00
_cell.angle_gamma   90.00
#
_symmetry.space_group_name_H-M   'P 1'
#
loop_
_entity.id
_entity.type
_entity.pdbx_description
1 polymer ?
#
loop_
_entity_poly.entity_id
_entity_poly.type
_entity_poly.pdbx_seq_one_letter_code
_entity_poly.pdbx_strand_id
1 'polypeptide(L)'
;MKGENTMNSKIKDFLRKYTMVIALVIVFILFCALTDGRLLFAQNMSNLMLQNGYVLVLACGMLLCILTGGNIDLSVGSVICFVGGVAAVLIGSKGFNSLLTIILCLVIGLLVGVWQGYWIGYKRIPPF
;
A
#
# COMPACT_ATOMS: atom_id res chain seq x y z
N MET A 1 -16.46 43.02 -18.10
CA MET A 1 -16.28 42.53 -16.72
C MET A 1 -17.04 41.23 -16.37
N LYS A 2 -17.87 40.65 -17.25
CA LYS A 2 -18.62 39.39 -16.98
C LYS A 2 -17.89 38.10 -17.42
N GLY A 3 -16.86 38.22 -18.25
CA GLY A 3 -16.09 37.05 -18.77
C GLY A 3 -14.94 36.58 -17.88
N GLU A 4 -14.40 37.46 -17.07
CA GLU A 4 -13.24 37.18 -16.21
C GLU A 4 -13.62 36.32 -14.98
N ASN A 5 -14.83 36.51 -14.46
CA ASN A 5 -15.33 35.75 -13.32
C ASN A 5 -15.71 34.29 -13.67
N THR A 6 -16.14 34.04 -14.92
CA THR A 6 -16.48 32.69 -15.37
C THR A 6 -15.27 31.84 -15.72
N MET A 7 -14.18 32.45 -16.17
CA MET A 7 -12.93 31.76 -16.44
C MET A 7 -12.23 31.37 -15.12
N ASN A 8 -12.25 32.25 -14.14
CA ASN A 8 -11.72 31.99 -12.80
C ASN A 8 -12.48 30.88 -12.05
N SER A 9 -13.81 30.79 -12.22
CA SER A 9 -14.61 29.71 -11.62
C SER A 9 -14.29 28.35 -12.24
N LYS A 10 -14.19 28.26 -13.57
CA LYS A 10 -13.83 27.02 -14.25
C LYS A 10 -12.44 26.52 -13.90
N ILE A 11 -11.46 27.43 -13.79
CA ILE A 11 -10.10 27.10 -13.36
C ILE A 11 -10.10 26.61 -11.90
N LYS A 12 -10.85 27.25 -11.03
CA LYS A 12 -10.99 26.86 -9.63
C LYS A 12 -11.61 25.48 -9.47
N ASP A 13 -12.65 25.19 -10.24
CA ASP A 13 -13.31 23.89 -10.23
C ASP A 13 -12.42 22.80 -10.82
N PHE A 14 -11.67 23.11 -11.86
CA PHE A 14 -10.67 22.21 -12.45
C PHE A 14 -9.53 21.92 -11.44
N LEU A 15 -8.97 22.93 -10.81
CA LEU A 15 -7.93 22.79 -9.79
C LEU A 15 -8.44 21.96 -8.61
N ARG A 16 -9.67 22.20 -8.14
CA ARG A 16 -10.27 21.46 -7.04
C ARG A 16 -10.52 20.00 -7.37
N LYS A 17 -10.92 19.71 -8.61
CA LYS A 17 -11.16 18.34 -9.09
C LYS A 17 -9.88 17.55 -9.23
N TYR A 18 -8.80 18.20 -9.69
CA TYR A 18 -7.54 17.54 -9.99
C TYR A 18 -6.40 17.89 -9.01
N THR A 19 -6.73 18.40 -7.83
CA THR A 19 -5.75 18.81 -6.80
C THR A 19 -4.72 17.72 -6.51
N MET A 20 -5.16 16.47 -6.35
CA MET A 20 -4.27 15.33 -6.08
C MET A 20 -3.32 15.06 -7.23
N VAL A 21 -3.81 15.12 -8.47
CA VAL A 21 -2.99 14.89 -9.68
C VAL A 21 -1.99 16.02 -9.87
N ILE A 22 -2.42 17.26 -9.65
CA ILE A 22 -1.54 18.45 -9.75
C ILE A 22 -0.45 18.37 -8.67
N ALA A 23 -0.81 18.03 -7.43
CA ALA A 23 0.15 17.85 -6.36
C ALA A 23 1.17 16.74 -6.70
N LEU A 24 0.71 15.61 -7.22
CA LEU A 24 1.57 14.52 -7.67
C LEU A 24 2.58 14.97 -8.74
N VAL A 25 2.10 15.69 -9.76
CA VAL A 25 2.95 16.20 -10.86
C VAL A 25 3.96 17.19 -10.33
N ILE A 26 3.57 18.11 -9.46
CA ILE A 26 4.50 19.09 -8.85
C ILE A 26 5.59 18.37 -8.05
N VAL A 27 5.22 17.43 -7.20
CA VAL A 27 6.17 16.64 -6.40
C VAL A 27 7.09 15.83 -7.31
N PHE A 28 6.55 15.21 -8.35
CA PHE A 28 7.33 14.46 -9.32
C PHE A 28 8.38 15.30 -10.03
N ILE A 29 7.99 16.48 -10.53
CA ILE A 29 8.90 17.43 -11.19
C ILE A 29 9.97 17.91 -10.22
N LEU A 30 9.58 18.23 -8.98
CA LEU A 30 10.50 18.67 -7.94
C LEU A 30 11.56 17.60 -7.64
N PHE A 31 11.17 16.35 -7.48
CA PHE A 31 12.12 15.25 -7.27
C PHE A 31 12.96 14.97 -8.50
N CYS A 32 12.42 15.07 -9.72
CA CYS A 32 13.22 14.96 -10.94
C CYS A 32 14.31 16.03 -11.02
N ALA A 33 14.00 17.27 -10.65
CA ALA A 33 14.96 18.36 -10.64
C ALA A 33 16.02 18.19 -9.53
N LEU A 34 15.62 17.77 -8.34
CA LEU A 34 16.55 17.55 -7.19
C LEU A 34 17.47 16.35 -7.39
N THR A 35 17.06 15.35 -8.17
CA THR A 35 17.84 14.12 -8.41
C THR A 35 18.57 14.11 -9.75
N ASP A 36 18.64 15.24 -10.46
CA ASP A 36 19.24 15.33 -11.79
C ASP A 36 18.71 14.26 -12.76
N GLY A 37 17.40 14.00 -12.70
CA GLY A 37 16.72 13.02 -13.56
C GLY A 37 16.94 11.56 -13.19
N ARG A 38 17.67 11.23 -12.12
CA ARG A 38 17.91 9.84 -11.68
C ARG A 38 16.62 9.12 -11.31
N LEU A 39 15.57 9.87 -10.97
CA LEU A 39 14.25 9.30 -10.69
C LEU A 39 13.71 8.47 -11.88
N LEU A 40 14.01 8.87 -13.10
CA LEU A 40 13.53 8.24 -14.34
C LEU A 40 14.39 7.05 -14.80
N PHE A 41 15.49 6.77 -14.15
CA PHE A 41 16.32 5.62 -14.51
C PHE A 41 15.56 4.32 -14.33
N ALA A 42 15.70 3.39 -15.28
CA ALA A 42 15.04 2.10 -15.29
C ALA A 42 15.24 1.31 -13.98
N GLN A 43 16.44 1.42 -13.40
CA GLN A 43 16.78 0.81 -12.11
C GLN A 43 15.90 1.34 -10.96
N ASN A 44 15.70 2.66 -10.91
CA ASN A 44 14.87 3.28 -9.88
C ASN A 44 13.39 2.93 -10.07
N MET A 45 12.91 2.91 -11.31
CA MET A 45 11.56 2.47 -11.65
C MET A 45 11.31 1.00 -11.24
N SER A 46 12.28 0.12 -11.51
CA SER A 46 12.23 -1.27 -11.08
C SER A 46 12.17 -1.39 -9.56
N ASN A 47 13.02 -0.65 -8.85
CA ASN A 47 13.04 -0.63 -7.40
C ASN A 47 11.72 -0.10 -6.80
N LEU A 48 11.15 0.95 -7.37
CA LEU A 48 9.85 1.47 -6.95
C LEU A 48 8.73 0.45 -7.14
N MET A 49 8.72 -0.28 -8.26
CA MET A 49 7.75 -1.34 -8.52
C MET A 49 7.91 -2.50 -7.53
N LEU A 50 9.13 -2.92 -7.26
CA LEU A 50 9.41 -3.98 -6.29
C LEU A 50 9.03 -3.56 -4.86
N GLN A 51 9.36 -2.33 -4.46
CA GLN A 51 9.05 -1.81 -3.13
C GLN A 51 7.55 -1.57 -2.91
N ASN A 52 6.80 -1.24 -3.95
CA ASN A 52 5.36 -0.99 -3.84
C ASN A 52 4.50 -2.20 -4.22
N GLY A 53 5.08 -3.26 -4.77
CA GLY A 53 4.35 -4.46 -5.19
C GLY A 53 3.56 -5.10 -4.05
N TYR A 54 4.15 -5.19 -2.85
CA TYR A 54 3.46 -5.74 -1.69
C TYR A 54 2.25 -4.89 -1.27
N VAL A 55 2.30 -3.56 -1.43
CA VAL A 55 1.19 -2.66 -1.10
C VAL A 55 -0.02 -2.94 -1.98
N LEU A 56 0.18 -3.25 -3.27
CA LEU A 56 -0.91 -3.62 -4.18
C LEU A 56 -1.59 -4.92 -3.74
N VAL A 57 -0.82 -5.93 -3.35
CA VAL A 57 -1.37 -7.21 -2.85
C VAL A 57 -2.20 -6.97 -1.58
N LEU A 58 -1.69 -6.16 -0.66
CA LEU A 58 -2.39 -5.82 0.57
C LEU A 58 -3.65 -5.00 0.32
N ALA A 59 -3.60 -4.05 -0.62
CA ALA A 59 -4.75 -3.26 -1.03
C ALA A 59 -5.86 -4.15 -1.61
N CYS A 60 -5.53 -5.18 -2.39
CA CYS A 60 -6.50 -6.17 -2.85
C CYS A 60 -7.14 -6.94 -1.70
N GLY A 61 -6.35 -7.37 -0.71
CA GLY A 61 -6.87 -8.03 0.49
C GLY A 61 -7.81 -7.13 1.30
N MET A 62 -7.42 -5.87 1.50
CA MET A 62 -8.25 -4.89 2.21
C MET A 62 -9.54 -4.56 1.45
N LEU A 63 -9.48 -4.50 0.12
CA LEU A 63 -10.67 -4.30 -0.72
C LEU A 63 -11.69 -5.42 -0.52
N LEU A 64 -11.23 -6.69 -0.42
CA LEU A 64 -12.10 -7.82 -0.13
C LEU A 64 -12.78 -7.67 1.24
N CYS A 65 -12.05 -7.23 2.27
CA CYS A 65 -12.63 -7.00 3.61
C CYS A 65 -13.70 -5.90 3.58
N ILE A 66 -13.47 -4.81 2.84
CA ILE A 66 -14.45 -3.73 2.68
C ILE A 66 -15.70 -4.21 1.94
N LEU A 67 -15.53 -4.98 0.85
CA LEU A 67 -16.65 -5.49 0.04
C LEU A 67 -17.52 -6.51 0.78
N THR A 68 -16.93 -7.32 1.66
CA THR A 68 -17.65 -8.39 2.38
C THR A 68 -18.43 -7.91 3.59
N GLY A 69 -18.09 -6.77 4.19
CA GLY A 69 -18.79 -6.33 5.40
C GLY A 69 -18.64 -4.86 5.74
N GLY A 70 -18.03 -4.04 4.87
CA GLY A 70 -17.72 -2.64 5.16
C GLY A 70 -16.67 -2.46 6.26
N ASN A 71 -15.97 -3.52 6.63
CA ASN A 71 -14.97 -3.51 7.69
C ASN A 71 -13.62 -3.02 7.14
N ILE A 72 -12.98 -2.12 7.88
CA ILE A 72 -11.63 -1.66 7.58
C ILE A 72 -10.69 -2.45 8.48
N ASP A 73 -9.81 -3.27 7.90
CA ASP A 73 -8.83 -4.05 8.64
C ASP A 73 -7.57 -3.23 8.88
N LEU A 74 -7.39 -2.76 10.10
CA LEU A 74 -6.19 -2.02 10.52
C LEU A 74 -5.05 -2.95 10.98
N SER A 75 -5.29 -4.25 11.08
CA SER A 75 -4.29 -5.22 11.55
C SER A 75 -3.24 -5.59 10.51
N VAL A 76 -3.50 -5.27 9.22
CA VAL A 76 -2.64 -5.63 8.08
C VAL A 76 -1.18 -5.22 8.32
N GLY A 77 -0.94 -3.99 8.82
CA GLY A 77 0.41 -3.51 9.13
C GLY A 77 1.12 -4.33 10.19
N SER A 78 0.42 -4.69 11.27
CA SER A 78 0.96 -5.50 12.37
C SER A 78 1.30 -6.92 11.91
N VAL A 79 0.44 -7.52 11.08
CA VAL A 79 0.66 -8.87 10.52
C VAL A 79 1.89 -8.88 9.63
N ILE A 80 2.08 -7.86 8.78
CA ILE A 80 3.27 -7.75 7.93
C ILE A 80 4.53 -7.61 8.77
N CYS A 81 4.52 -6.75 9.78
CA CYS A 81 5.68 -6.57 10.66
C CYS A 81 6.01 -7.88 11.40
N PHE A 82 5.01 -8.60 11.88
CA PHE A 82 5.19 -9.88 12.56
C PHE A 82 5.78 -10.95 11.62
N VAL A 83 5.14 -11.17 10.46
CA VAL A 83 5.60 -12.17 9.49
C VAL A 83 6.98 -11.81 8.93
N GLY A 84 7.21 -10.52 8.64
CA GLY A 84 8.51 -10.02 8.21
C GLY A 84 9.60 -10.22 9.26
N GLY A 85 9.31 -9.99 10.53
CA GLY A 85 10.22 -10.26 11.65
C GLY A 85 10.56 -11.74 11.76
N VAL A 86 9.57 -12.63 11.62
CA VAL A 86 9.80 -14.08 11.57
C VAL A 86 10.71 -14.46 10.41
N ALA A 87 10.45 -13.93 9.21
CA ALA A 87 11.28 -14.17 8.03
C ALA A 87 12.73 -13.71 8.25
N ALA A 88 12.93 -12.53 8.82
CA ALA A 88 14.27 -12.00 9.11
C ALA A 88 15.05 -12.88 10.09
N VAL A 89 14.38 -13.39 11.14
CA VAL A 89 15.02 -14.31 12.11
C VAL A 89 15.34 -15.65 11.46
N LEU A 90 14.45 -16.22 10.68
CA LEU A 90 14.66 -17.52 10.03
C LEU A 90 15.83 -17.48 9.04
N ILE A 91 15.90 -16.45 8.20
CA ILE A 91 16.97 -16.32 7.22
C ILE A 91 18.26 -15.83 7.89
N GLY A 92 18.19 -14.76 8.68
CA GLY A 92 19.36 -14.08 9.21
C GLY A 92 20.03 -14.83 10.37
N SER A 93 19.26 -15.36 11.34
CA SER A 93 19.81 -16.00 12.53
C SER A 93 19.89 -17.51 12.42
N LYS A 94 18.96 -18.14 11.72
CA LYS A 94 18.88 -19.61 11.62
C LYS A 94 19.45 -20.18 10.34
N GLY A 95 19.74 -19.34 9.35
CA GLY A 95 20.28 -19.79 8.06
C GLY A 95 19.33 -20.68 7.24
N PHE A 96 18.02 -20.55 7.46
CA PHE A 96 17.03 -21.34 6.73
C PHE A 96 17.05 -21.01 5.25
N ASN A 97 16.73 -22.00 4.42
CA ASN A 97 16.56 -21.79 3.00
C ASN A 97 15.41 -20.78 2.74
N SER A 98 15.65 -19.82 1.85
CA SER A 98 14.67 -18.77 1.50
C SER A 98 13.33 -19.34 1.05
N LEU A 99 13.33 -20.44 0.28
CA LEU A 99 12.08 -21.08 -0.17
C LEU A 99 11.27 -21.63 1.01
N LEU A 100 11.94 -22.31 1.94
CA LEU A 100 11.29 -22.85 3.15
C LEU A 100 10.74 -21.72 4.02
N THR A 101 11.49 -20.63 4.15
CA THR A 101 11.04 -19.45 4.91
C THR A 101 9.80 -18.82 4.29
N ILE A 102 9.73 -18.70 2.97
CA ILE A 102 8.54 -18.16 2.28
C ILE A 102 7.33 -19.04 2.57
N ILE A 103 7.46 -20.37 2.46
CA ILE A 103 6.35 -21.30 2.74
C ILE A 103 5.89 -21.16 4.20
N LEU A 104 6.80 -21.11 5.15
CA LEU A 104 6.48 -20.91 6.57
C LEU A 104 5.77 -19.59 6.82
N CYS A 105 6.24 -18.50 6.22
CA CYS A 105 5.60 -17.19 6.33
C CYS A 105 4.19 -17.16 5.74
N LEU A 106 3.97 -17.85 4.62
CA LEU A 106 2.62 -17.98 4.03
C LEU A 106 1.69 -18.77 4.95
N VAL A 107 2.16 -19.86 5.55
CA VAL A 107 1.38 -20.64 6.53
C VAL A 107 1.04 -19.81 7.76
N ILE A 108 2.00 -19.07 8.32
CA ILE A 108 1.77 -18.21 9.47
C ILE A 108 0.75 -17.11 9.11
N GLY A 109 0.91 -16.44 7.97
CA GLY A 109 -0.04 -15.44 7.50
C GLY A 109 -1.46 -15.99 7.32
N LEU A 110 -1.58 -17.20 6.76
CA LEU A 110 -2.85 -17.90 6.61
C LEU A 110 -3.50 -18.20 7.97
N LEU A 111 -2.74 -18.71 8.93
CA LEU A 111 -3.24 -19.03 10.28
C LEU A 111 -3.74 -17.76 11.00
N VAL A 112 -2.99 -16.67 10.92
CA VAL A 112 -3.42 -15.37 11.47
C VAL A 112 -4.69 -14.89 10.78
N GLY A 113 -4.77 -14.98 9.46
CA GLY A 113 -5.96 -14.58 8.69
C GLY A 113 -7.21 -15.41 9.04
N VAL A 114 -7.06 -16.73 9.17
CA VAL A 114 -8.15 -17.63 9.60
C VAL A 114 -8.60 -17.29 11.03
N TRP A 115 -7.66 -17.05 11.93
CA TRP A 115 -7.96 -16.64 13.30
C TRP A 115 -8.75 -15.34 13.36
N GLN A 116 -8.29 -14.32 12.65
CA GLN A 116 -8.98 -13.04 12.56
C GLN A 116 -10.35 -13.17 11.88
N GLY A 117 -10.43 -13.91 10.78
CA GLY A 117 -11.69 -14.16 10.06
C GLY A 117 -12.74 -14.85 10.93
N TYR A 118 -12.33 -15.76 11.82
CA TYR A 118 -13.23 -16.39 12.78
C TYR A 118 -13.84 -15.37 13.76
N TRP A 119 -13.02 -14.49 14.34
CA TRP A 119 -13.51 -13.49 15.29
C TRP A 119 -14.40 -12.45 14.63
N ILE A 120 -14.04 -11.99 13.45
CA ILE A 120 -14.81 -11.00 12.70
C ILE A 120 -16.12 -11.61 12.18
N GLY A 121 -16.07 -12.78 11.56
CA GLY A 121 -17.22 -13.40 10.91
C GLY A 121 -18.24 -13.99 11.89
N TYR A 122 -17.77 -14.74 12.90
CA TYR A 122 -18.69 -15.42 13.84
C TYR A 122 -19.01 -14.60 15.08
N LYS A 123 -18.04 -13.91 15.64
CA LYS A 123 -18.24 -13.12 16.87
C LYS A 123 -18.62 -11.66 16.59
N ARG A 124 -18.59 -11.23 15.33
CA ARG A 124 -18.90 -9.87 14.89
C ARG A 124 -18.10 -8.80 15.65
N ILE A 125 -16.85 -9.10 15.96
CA ILE A 125 -15.93 -8.17 16.59
C ILE A 125 -15.35 -7.32 15.46
N PRO A 126 -15.44 -5.98 15.54
CA PRO A 126 -14.87 -5.12 14.53
C PRO A 126 -13.34 -5.28 14.45
N PRO A 127 -12.73 -5.27 13.25
CA PRO A 127 -11.30 -5.53 13.05
C PRO A 127 -10.37 -4.34 13.38
N PHE A 128 -10.79 -3.44 14.23
CA PHE A 128 -10.04 -2.26 14.69
C PHE A 128 -10.06 -2.12 16.20
#